data_31433a6eee0f6907c26f89bb96fb8dab
#
_entry.id   31433a6eee0f6907c26f89bb96fb8dab
#
_cell.length_a   1.000
_cell.length_b   1.000
_cell.length_c   1.000
_cell.angle_alpha   90.00
_cell.angle_beta   90.00
_cell.angle_gamma   90.00
#
_symmetry.space_group_name_H-M   'P 1'
#
loop_
_entity.id
_entity.type
_entity.pdbx_description
1 polymer ?
#
loop_
_entity_poly.entity_id
_entity_poly.type
_entity_poly.pdbx_seq_one_letter_code
_entity_poly.pdbx_strand_id
1 'polypeptide(L)'
;MSVRKYWGAAATLAILTITNNVYAVDKQVSPAMKKKIQAICSAEKSQPGGWQVSQVTPEAQRSLSMVLYQMNAEDKLKNINEVRTQVVAGTHYAFEFELQDGEVWNAMVLRSARGDYMIERHAKKGELCPK
;
A
#
# COMPACT_ATOMS: atom_id res chain seq x y z
N MET A 1 62.23 23.39 -0.12
CA MET A 1 61.78 23.26 -0.09
C MET A 1 60.71 22.95 -0.28
N SER A 2 60.35 22.84 -0.41
CA SER A 2 59.49 22.68 -0.60
C SER A 2 58.65 21.97 -0.76
N VAL A 3 58.32 21.78 -0.68
CA VAL A 3 57.59 21.14 -0.81
C VAL A 3 56.47 21.00 -0.78
N ARG A 4 56.15 21.10 -0.78
CA ARG A 4 55.21 21.06 -0.67
C ARG A 4 54.27 20.99 -1.14
N LYS A 5 54.04 21.00 -1.31
CA LYS A 5 53.26 21.11 -1.85
C LYS A 5 52.41 20.34 -2.20
N TYR A 6 52.24 19.92 -2.19
CA TYR A 6 51.55 19.23 -2.56
C TYR A 6 50.53 18.95 -2.32
N TRP A 7 50.32 18.96 -2.20
CA TRP A 7 49.50 18.65 -1.97
C TRP A 7 48.51 18.59 -2.25
N GLY A 8 48.23 18.74 -2.32
CA GLY A 8 47.38 18.67 -2.60
C GLY A 8 46.56 18.14 -2.61
N ALA A 9 46.26 18.01 -2.66
CA ALA A 9 45.56 17.52 -2.63
C ALA A 9 44.53 17.24 -2.79
N ALA A 10 44.15 17.18 -2.84
CA ALA A 10 43.34 16.93 -2.98
C ALA A 10 42.33 16.44 -3.12
N ALA A 11 41.93 16.31 -3.19
CA ALA A 11 41.15 15.81 -3.35
C ALA A 11 40.06 15.50 -3.29
N THR A 12 39.58 15.42 -3.26
CA THR A 12 38.75 15.12 -3.16
C THR A 12 37.69 14.78 -3.32
N LEU A 13 37.28 14.62 -3.42
CA LEU A 13 36.44 14.27 -3.52
C LEU A 13 35.35 14.11 -3.74
N ALA A 14 34.90 14.08 -3.69
CA ALA A 14 34.00 14.01 -4.16
C ALA A 14 33.02 13.20 -4.12
N ILE A 15 32.58 12.91 -4.23
CA ILE A 15 31.87 12.09 -4.27
C ILE A 15 30.72 11.84 -3.97
N LEU A 16 30.32 11.63 -3.75
CA LEU A 16 29.33 11.35 -3.40
C LEU A 16 28.20 11.53 -3.74
N THR A 17 27.74 11.58 -3.75
CA THR A 17 26.76 11.99 -4.22
C THR A 17 25.72 11.17 -4.60
N ILE A 18 25.79 10.39 -4.99
CA ILE A 18 24.98 9.66 -5.48
C ILE A 18 23.87 9.12 -4.90
N THR A 19 23.67 8.67 -4.13
CA THR A 19 22.72 8.00 -3.45
C THR A 19 21.33 8.41 -3.50
N ASN A 20 21.04 9.55 -3.79
CA ASN A 20 19.70 10.04 -3.69
C ASN A 20 18.69 9.35 -4.54
N ASN A 21 19.13 8.77 -5.60
CA ASN A 21 18.20 8.18 -6.53
C ASN A 21 17.42 7.00 -5.98
N VAL A 22 17.97 6.36 -5.01
CA VAL A 22 17.33 5.19 -4.45
C VAL A 22 15.99 5.52 -3.82
N TYR A 23 15.89 6.66 -3.19
CA TYR A 23 14.65 7.02 -2.52
C TYR A 23 13.51 7.28 -3.47
N ALA A 24 13.81 7.82 -4.62
CA ALA A 24 12.77 8.13 -5.59
C ALA A 24 12.10 6.86 -6.09
N VAL A 25 12.87 5.81 -6.25
CA VAL A 25 12.32 4.55 -6.74
C VAL A 25 11.35 3.95 -5.74
N ASP A 26 11.67 4.03 -4.48
CA ASP A 26 10.84 3.42 -3.45
C ASP A 26 9.47 4.05 -3.32
N LYS A 27 9.34 5.28 -3.73
CA LYS A 27 8.08 5.98 -3.57
C LYS A 27 7.13 5.77 -4.73
N GLN A 28 7.60 5.18 -5.80
CA GLN A 28 6.76 5.01 -6.96
C GLN A 28 5.93 3.75 -6.86
N VAL A 29 4.67 3.89 -7.23
CA VAL A 29 3.78 2.74 -7.32
C VAL A 29 4.03 2.08 -8.67
N SER A 30 4.15 0.76 -8.69
CA SER A 30 4.39 0.04 -9.92
C SER A 30 3.24 0.24 -10.91
N PRO A 31 3.50 0.18 -12.22
CA PRO A 31 2.43 0.30 -13.20
C PRO A 31 1.34 -0.76 -13.01
N ALA A 32 1.71 -1.97 -12.63
CA ALA A 32 0.73 -3.02 -12.40
C ALA A 32 -0.20 -2.66 -11.24
N MET A 33 0.35 -2.08 -10.18
CA MET A 33 -0.46 -1.69 -9.03
C MET A 33 -1.35 -0.50 -9.38
N LYS A 34 -0.87 0.43 -10.18
CA LYS A 34 -1.70 1.55 -10.65
C LYS A 34 -2.90 1.06 -11.43
N LYS A 35 -2.68 0.10 -12.32
CA LYS A 35 -3.77 -0.50 -13.08
C LYS A 35 -4.77 -1.17 -12.17
N LYS A 36 -4.28 -1.89 -11.18
CA LYS A 36 -5.14 -2.58 -10.23
C LYS A 36 -6.00 -1.59 -9.46
N ILE A 37 -5.42 -0.51 -8.98
CA ILE A 37 -6.16 0.51 -8.25
C ILE A 37 -7.19 1.18 -9.15
N GLN A 38 -6.85 1.44 -10.40
CA GLN A 38 -7.81 1.99 -11.34
C GLN A 38 -9.01 1.06 -11.53
N ALA A 39 -8.75 -0.23 -11.65
CA ALA A 39 -9.83 -1.19 -11.81
C ALA A 39 -10.72 -1.21 -10.57
N ILE A 40 -10.12 -1.16 -9.38
CA ILE A 40 -10.86 -1.12 -8.14
C ILE A 40 -11.73 0.13 -8.06
N CYS A 41 -11.16 1.26 -8.42
CA CYS A 41 -11.84 2.56 -8.26
C CYS A 41 -12.85 2.83 -9.35
N SER A 42 -12.83 2.06 -10.42
CA SER A 42 -13.83 2.16 -11.48
C SER A 42 -15.02 1.25 -11.25
N ALA A 43 -15.06 0.57 -10.12
CA ALA A 43 -16.07 -0.45 -9.84
C ALA A 43 -17.38 0.20 -9.43
N GLU A 44 -18.09 0.75 -10.39
CA GLU A 44 -19.37 1.38 -10.11
C GLU A 44 -20.52 0.42 -10.27
N LYS A 45 -20.32 -0.63 -11.07
CA LYS A 45 -21.35 -1.60 -11.33
C LYS A 45 -20.85 -2.99 -11.09
N SER A 46 -21.71 -3.81 -10.50
CA SER A 46 -21.40 -5.19 -10.26
C SER A 46 -21.32 -5.95 -11.60
N GLN A 47 -20.17 -6.56 -11.86
CA GLN A 47 -19.97 -7.40 -13.03
C GLN A 47 -19.31 -8.68 -12.60
N PRO A 48 -19.68 -9.82 -13.19
CA PRO A 48 -19.02 -11.09 -12.83
C PRO A 48 -17.52 -10.98 -13.05
N GLY A 49 -16.75 -11.34 -12.02
CA GLY A 49 -15.30 -11.29 -12.10
C GLY A 49 -14.70 -9.91 -11.98
N GLY A 50 -15.51 -8.87 -11.85
CA GLY A 50 -15.02 -7.51 -11.67
C GLY A 50 -15.04 -7.07 -10.23
N TRP A 51 -14.49 -5.90 -9.99
CA TRP A 51 -14.54 -5.27 -8.66
C TRP A 51 -15.90 -4.65 -8.42
N GLN A 52 -16.32 -4.68 -7.17
CA GLN A 52 -17.61 -4.10 -6.80
C GLN A 52 -17.52 -3.54 -5.38
N VAL A 53 -18.33 -2.53 -5.12
CA VAL A 53 -18.48 -1.99 -3.77
C VAL A 53 -19.18 -3.04 -2.93
N SER A 54 -18.69 -3.26 -1.74
CA SER A 54 -19.17 -4.30 -0.85
C SER A 54 -19.53 -3.75 0.51
N GLN A 55 -20.34 -4.49 1.22
CA GLN A 55 -20.62 -4.24 2.61
C GLN A 55 -19.52 -4.84 3.46
N VAL A 56 -19.47 -4.42 4.74
CA VAL A 56 -18.52 -4.96 5.68
C VAL A 56 -19.04 -6.31 6.18
N THR A 57 -18.52 -7.38 5.62
CA THR A 57 -18.88 -8.73 6.01
C THR A 57 -17.93 -9.24 7.09
N PRO A 58 -18.26 -10.34 7.78
CA PRO A 58 -17.32 -10.94 8.73
C PRO A 58 -15.98 -11.30 8.10
N GLU A 59 -15.99 -11.78 6.85
CA GLU A 59 -14.76 -12.11 6.14
C GLU A 59 -13.94 -10.85 5.85
N ALA A 60 -14.62 -9.77 5.49
CA ALA A 60 -13.94 -8.51 5.28
C ALA A 60 -13.31 -8.00 6.58
N GLN A 61 -14.05 -8.11 7.68
CA GLN A 61 -13.51 -7.70 8.99
C GLN A 61 -12.29 -8.51 9.37
N ARG A 62 -12.34 -9.83 9.13
CA ARG A 62 -11.21 -10.70 9.44
C ARG A 62 -10.00 -10.33 8.59
N SER A 63 -10.23 -10.03 7.31
CA SER A 63 -9.16 -9.59 6.42
C SER A 63 -8.50 -8.32 6.92
N LEU A 64 -9.31 -7.35 7.31
CA LEU A 64 -8.79 -6.09 7.81
C LEU A 64 -8.05 -6.28 9.15
N SER A 65 -8.52 -7.21 9.97
CA SER A 65 -7.85 -7.49 11.25
C SER A 65 -6.39 -7.89 11.04
N MET A 66 -6.11 -8.64 9.99
CA MET A 66 -4.73 -9.01 9.69
C MET A 66 -3.87 -7.79 9.38
N VAL A 67 -4.42 -6.85 8.63
CA VAL A 67 -3.72 -5.62 8.29
C VAL A 67 -3.45 -4.82 9.56
N LEU A 68 -4.46 -4.67 10.39
CA LEU A 68 -4.33 -3.92 11.64
C LEU A 68 -3.31 -4.57 12.57
N TYR A 69 -3.30 -5.89 12.61
CA TYR A 69 -2.33 -6.62 13.41
C TYR A 69 -0.91 -6.29 12.97
N GLN A 70 -0.66 -6.29 11.66
CA GLN A 70 0.66 -5.96 11.14
C GLN A 70 1.06 -4.52 11.43
N MET A 71 0.09 -3.64 11.53
CA MET A 71 0.35 -2.23 11.82
C MET A 71 0.47 -1.96 13.32
N ASN A 72 0.24 -2.96 14.16
CA ASN A 72 0.12 -2.78 15.61
C ASN A 72 -0.99 -1.77 15.93
N ALA A 73 -2.09 -1.87 15.20
CA ALA A 73 -3.18 -0.90 15.31
C ALA A 73 -4.53 -1.60 15.55
N GLU A 74 -4.50 -2.79 16.13
CA GLU A 74 -5.70 -3.61 16.30
C GLU A 74 -6.79 -2.92 17.09
N ASP A 75 -6.41 -2.12 18.05
CA ASP A 75 -7.38 -1.41 18.90
C ASP A 75 -7.54 0.05 18.50
N LYS A 76 -7.03 0.43 17.33
CA LYS A 76 -7.04 1.83 16.91
C LYS A 76 -7.95 2.11 15.73
N LEU A 77 -8.68 1.13 15.28
CA LEU A 77 -9.60 1.31 14.17
C LEU A 77 -10.76 2.17 14.60
N LYS A 78 -11.02 3.23 13.85
CA LYS A 78 -12.17 4.08 14.09
C LYS A 78 -13.33 3.73 13.19
N ASN A 79 -13.04 3.52 11.90
CA ASN A 79 -14.09 3.31 10.92
C ASN A 79 -13.55 2.61 9.69
N ILE A 80 -14.38 1.78 9.07
CA ILE A 80 -14.10 1.23 7.76
C ILE A 80 -14.89 2.07 6.77
N ASN A 81 -14.17 2.87 6.01
CA ASN A 81 -14.81 3.81 5.09
C ASN A 81 -15.35 3.14 3.85
N GLU A 82 -14.63 2.12 3.38
CA GLU A 82 -14.98 1.52 2.11
C GLU A 82 -14.42 0.11 2.02
N VAL A 83 -15.20 -0.80 1.44
CA VAL A 83 -14.75 -2.15 1.11
C VAL A 83 -15.12 -2.42 -0.34
N ARG A 84 -14.18 -2.88 -1.12
CA ARG A 84 -14.43 -3.33 -2.47
C ARG A 84 -13.91 -4.74 -2.61
N THR A 85 -14.61 -5.55 -3.40
CA THR A 85 -14.28 -6.98 -3.54
C THR A 85 -14.26 -7.39 -5.00
N GLN A 86 -13.45 -8.42 -5.26
CA GLN A 86 -13.44 -9.09 -6.54
C GLN A 86 -13.40 -10.59 -6.27
N VAL A 87 -14.32 -11.32 -6.84
CA VAL A 87 -14.40 -12.76 -6.65
C VAL A 87 -13.85 -13.45 -7.89
N VAL A 88 -12.63 -13.95 -7.77
CA VAL A 88 -11.93 -14.64 -8.85
C VAL A 88 -11.06 -15.68 -8.19
N ALA A 89 -11.44 -16.94 -8.22
CA ALA A 89 -10.69 -18.01 -7.58
C ALA A 89 -10.31 -17.65 -6.14
N GLY A 90 -11.28 -17.15 -5.40
CA GLY A 90 -11.10 -16.58 -4.06
C GLY A 90 -11.69 -15.20 -4.05
N THR A 91 -11.49 -14.45 -2.98
CA THR A 91 -12.02 -13.10 -2.86
C THR A 91 -10.91 -12.13 -2.54
N HIS A 92 -10.77 -11.13 -3.41
CA HIS A 92 -9.85 -10.02 -3.16
C HIS A 92 -10.61 -8.91 -2.47
N TYR A 93 -10.02 -8.37 -1.41
CA TYR A 93 -10.60 -7.27 -0.66
C TYR A 93 -9.71 -6.05 -0.78
N ALA A 94 -10.31 -4.90 -1.02
CA ALA A 94 -9.61 -3.63 -0.96
C ALA A 94 -10.34 -2.77 0.04
N PHE A 95 -9.59 -2.17 0.96
CA PHE A 95 -10.16 -1.42 2.07
C PHE A 95 -9.65 0.00 2.09
N GLU A 96 -10.54 0.89 2.50
CA GLU A 96 -10.14 2.17 3.04
C GLU A 96 -10.65 2.23 4.47
N PHE A 97 -9.78 2.60 5.40
CA PHE A 97 -10.16 2.64 6.82
C PHE A 97 -9.49 3.82 7.51
N GLU A 98 -10.11 4.23 8.59
CA GLU A 98 -9.64 5.38 9.35
C GLU A 98 -9.27 4.93 10.75
N LEU A 99 -8.15 5.41 11.25
CA LEU A 99 -7.72 5.15 12.61
C LEU A 99 -8.17 6.28 13.53
N GLN A 100 -8.08 6.04 14.83
CA GLN A 100 -8.58 7.00 15.82
C GLN A 100 -7.83 8.31 15.82
N ASP A 101 -6.60 8.32 15.28
CA ASP A 101 -5.85 9.56 15.15
C ASP A 101 -6.28 10.39 13.93
N GLY A 102 -7.26 9.90 13.19
CA GLY A 102 -7.76 10.60 12.00
C GLY A 102 -7.06 10.23 10.71
N GLU A 103 -6.03 9.41 10.79
CA GLU A 103 -5.33 9.01 9.57
C GLU A 103 -6.13 8.00 8.78
N VAL A 104 -6.15 8.19 7.46
CA VAL A 104 -6.84 7.30 6.53
C VAL A 104 -5.79 6.44 5.83
N TRP A 105 -6.08 5.15 5.74
CA TRP A 105 -5.17 4.16 5.18
C TRP A 105 -5.93 3.27 4.20
N ASN A 106 -5.18 2.62 3.32
CA ASN A 106 -5.77 1.63 2.41
C ASN A 106 -4.88 0.39 2.36
N ALA A 107 -5.52 -0.75 2.08
CA ALA A 107 -4.81 -2.04 2.05
C ALA A 107 -5.60 -3.03 1.21
N MET A 108 -4.95 -4.14 0.84
CA MET A 108 -5.60 -5.19 0.07
C MET A 108 -5.25 -6.55 0.65
N VAL A 109 -6.24 -7.44 0.69
CA VAL A 109 -6.10 -8.79 1.23
C VAL A 109 -6.78 -9.77 0.28
N LEU A 110 -6.18 -10.94 0.12
CA LEU A 110 -6.77 -12.03 -0.63
C LEU A 110 -7.23 -13.12 0.35
N ARG A 111 -8.46 -13.57 0.18
CA ARG A 111 -8.93 -14.78 0.84
C ARG A 111 -9.03 -15.85 -0.21
N SER A 112 -8.21 -16.90 -0.06
CA SER A 112 -8.17 -17.97 -1.06
C SER A 112 -9.48 -18.77 -1.05
N ALA A 113 -9.67 -19.58 -2.08
CA ALA A 113 -10.84 -20.44 -2.15
C ALA A 113 -10.90 -21.43 -0.99
N ARG A 114 -9.75 -21.72 -0.37
CA ARG A 114 -9.70 -22.62 0.78
C ARG A 114 -9.92 -21.89 2.10
N GLY A 115 -10.00 -20.59 2.08
CA GLY A 115 -10.24 -19.82 3.28
C GLY A 115 -9.00 -19.25 3.94
N ASP A 116 -7.84 -19.35 3.30
CA ASP A 116 -6.60 -18.75 3.81
C ASP A 116 -6.55 -17.28 3.44
N TYR A 117 -6.00 -16.46 4.32
CA TYR A 117 -5.89 -15.03 4.10
C TYR A 117 -4.45 -14.62 3.87
N MET A 118 -4.24 -13.71 2.93
CA MET A 118 -2.92 -13.23 2.57
C MET A 118 -3.00 -11.74 2.25
N ILE A 119 -2.10 -10.96 2.83
CA ILE A 119 -2.06 -9.53 2.52
C ILE A 119 -1.42 -9.35 1.15
N GLU A 120 -2.16 -8.76 0.23
CA GLU A 120 -1.67 -8.48 -1.11
C GLU A 120 -0.96 -7.14 -1.18
N ARG A 121 -1.45 -6.18 -0.42
CA ARG A 121 -0.84 -4.88 -0.36
C ARG A 121 -0.90 -4.39 1.06
N HIS A 122 0.26 -4.14 1.63
CA HIS A 122 0.35 -3.63 2.99
C HIS A 122 -0.28 -2.25 3.07
N ALA A 123 -0.71 -1.89 4.27
CA ALA A 123 -1.38 -0.62 4.48
C ALA A 123 -0.52 0.55 4.05
N LYS A 124 -1.15 1.48 3.37
CA LYS A 124 -0.53 2.72 2.95
C LYS A 124 -1.42 3.88 3.35
N LYS A 125 -0.80 4.99 3.72
CA LYS A 125 -1.56 6.19 4.04
C LYS A 125 -2.25 6.72 2.80
N GLY A 126 -3.46 7.18 2.99
CA GLY A 126 -4.23 7.82 1.94
C GLY A 126 -5.49 7.06 1.60
N GLU A 127 -6.29 7.68 0.78
CA GLU A 127 -7.54 7.09 0.32
C GLU A 127 -7.29 5.96 -0.64
N LEU A 128 -8.20 5.00 -0.66
CA LEU A 128 -8.13 3.92 -1.65
C LEU A 128 -8.32 4.47 -3.05
N CYS A 129 -9.28 5.35 -3.20
CA CYS A 129 -9.61 5.95 -4.50
C CYS A 129 -9.49 7.47 -4.39
N PRO A 130 -8.29 8.01 -4.60
CA PRO A 130 -8.10 9.46 -4.53
C PRO A 130 -8.92 10.16 -5.60
N LYS A 131 -9.44 11.32 -5.25
CA LYS A 131 -10.26 12.11 -6.16
C LYS A 131 -9.44 13.09 -6.97
#